data_c55a47c1635818edbfd0f83a779f7152
#
_entry.id   c55a47c1635818edbfd0f83a779f7152
#
_cell.length_a   1.000
_cell.length_b   1.000
_cell.length_c   1.000
_cell.angle_alpha   90.00
_cell.angle_beta   90.00
_cell.angle_gamma   90.00
#
_symmetry.space_group_name_H-M   'P 1'
#
loop_
_entity.id
_entity.type
_entity.pdbx_description
1 polymer ?
#
loop_
_entity_poly.entity_id
_entity_poly.type
_entity_poly.pdbx_seq_one_letter_code
_entity_poly.pdbx_strand_id
1 'polypeptide(L)'
;MLKYVSQLARVMAVLGGLVLSALVVLTFISVFGRALNTLGHAGSLGALGEWLISTGVGPITGDFELLEAGVAFAIFAFLPITQLYGAHATVDIFTSALPRRANKALMAFWEVVLTAVILLIAARLYVGMLDKMQYNETTFLLQFPIWWAYAASFVASLAACVVVLYCALARIAELATGRAYLPHSEGASH
;
A
#
# COMPACT_ATOMS: atom_id res chain seq x y z
N MET A 1 16.05 -16.31 -10.56
CA MET A 1 14.93 -15.36 -10.70
C MET A 1 14.27 -15.04 -9.36
N LEU A 2 13.94 -15.99 -8.53
CA LEU A 2 13.31 -15.75 -7.20
C LEU A 2 14.06 -14.72 -6.34
N LYS A 3 15.41 -14.76 -6.31
CA LYS A 3 16.24 -13.81 -5.55
C LYS A 3 15.99 -12.35 -5.93
N TYR A 4 15.88 -12.04 -7.22
CA TYR A 4 15.63 -10.67 -7.68
C TYR A 4 14.18 -10.22 -7.39
N VAL A 5 13.22 -11.10 -7.58
CA VAL A 5 11.81 -10.84 -7.28
C VAL A 5 11.61 -10.61 -5.78
N SER A 6 12.23 -11.43 -4.92
CA SER A 6 12.16 -11.25 -3.47
C SER A 6 12.88 -9.98 -2.98
N GLN A 7 13.98 -9.61 -3.64
CA GLN A 7 14.67 -8.36 -3.34
C GLN A 7 13.81 -7.14 -3.73
N LEU A 8 13.20 -7.16 -4.93
CA LEU A 8 12.26 -6.11 -5.36
C LEU A 8 11.09 -5.97 -4.37
N ALA A 9 10.45 -7.09 -4.01
CA ALA A 9 9.35 -7.10 -3.06
C ALA A 9 9.76 -6.53 -1.69
N ARG A 10 10.95 -6.88 -1.20
CA ARG A 10 11.48 -6.38 0.07
C ARG A 10 11.78 -4.87 0.01
N VAL A 11 12.41 -4.39 -1.06
CA VAL A 11 12.69 -2.96 -1.25
C VAL A 11 11.40 -2.17 -1.26
N MET A 12 10.38 -2.62 -2.00
CA MET A 12 9.08 -1.98 -2.04
C MET A 12 8.41 -1.94 -0.67
N ALA A 13 8.46 -3.06 0.09
CA ALA A 13 7.91 -3.11 1.44
C ALA A 13 8.62 -2.15 2.41
N VAL A 14 9.95 -2.02 2.32
CA VAL A 14 10.71 -1.06 3.13
C VAL A 14 10.32 0.37 2.77
N LEU A 15 10.23 0.70 1.48
CA LEU A 15 9.79 2.03 1.04
C LEU A 15 8.36 2.34 1.51
N GLY A 16 7.43 1.41 1.34
CA GLY A 16 6.06 1.54 1.83
C GLY A 16 6.00 1.74 3.35
N GLY A 17 6.82 0.97 4.10
CA GLY A 17 6.93 1.09 5.55
C GLY A 17 7.49 2.44 6.01
N LEU A 18 8.51 2.95 5.32
CA LEU A 18 9.07 4.28 5.60
C LEU A 18 8.04 5.40 5.36
N VAL A 19 7.34 5.34 4.21
CA VAL A 19 6.28 6.31 3.90
C VAL A 19 5.18 6.23 4.94
N LEU A 20 4.69 5.03 5.27
CA LEU A 20 3.63 4.87 6.26
C LEU A 20 4.07 5.39 7.66
N SER A 21 5.31 5.12 8.07
CA SER A 21 5.86 5.64 9.32
C SER A 21 5.93 7.17 9.33
N ALA A 22 6.35 7.78 8.22
CA ALA A 22 6.37 9.23 8.05
C ALA A 22 4.95 9.82 8.15
N LEU A 23 3.95 9.17 7.54
CA LEU A 23 2.55 9.60 7.62
C LEU A 23 1.98 9.50 9.04
N VAL A 24 2.33 8.45 9.79
CA VAL A 24 1.93 8.30 11.19
C VAL A 24 2.51 9.44 12.03
N VAL A 25 3.79 9.76 11.86
CA VAL A 25 4.43 10.89 12.54
C VAL A 25 3.79 12.22 12.15
N LEU A 26 3.56 12.44 10.86
CA LEU A 26 2.87 13.63 10.34
C LEU A 26 1.48 13.80 10.98
N THR A 27 0.68 12.75 10.98
CA THR A 27 -0.66 12.76 11.55
C THR A 27 -0.63 13.02 13.05
N PHE A 28 0.30 12.37 13.77
CA PHE A 28 0.48 12.60 15.21
C PHE A 28 0.80 14.07 15.51
N ILE A 29 1.78 14.66 14.80
CA ILE A 29 2.16 16.07 14.98
C ILE A 29 0.99 17.01 14.66
N SER A 30 0.26 16.74 13.57
CA SER A 30 -0.88 17.55 13.15
C SER A 30 -2.04 17.50 14.18
N VAL A 31 -2.39 16.30 14.64
CA VAL A 31 -3.46 16.13 15.65
C VAL A 31 -3.06 16.76 16.97
N PHE A 32 -1.80 16.57 17.40
CA PHE A 32 -1.27 17.15 18.63
C PHE A 32 -1.22 18.68 18.54
N GLY A 33 -0.76 19.23 17.43
CA GLY A 33 -0.77 20.67 17.16
C GLY A 33 -2.18 21.26 17.21
N ARG A 34 -3.16 20.57 16.63
CA ARG A 34 -4.58 20.95 16.70
C ARG A 34 -5.11 20.96 18.13
N ALA A 35 -4.79 19.94 18.91
CA ALA A 35 -5.20 19.85 20.30
C ALA A 35 -4.62 20.99 21.15
N LEU A 36 -3.33 21.29 20.99
CA LEU A 36 -2.67 22.41 21.67
C LEU A 36 -3.27 23.76 21.26
N ASN A 37 -3.53 23.98 19.99
CA ASN A 37 -4.17 25.20 19.48
C ASN A 37 -5.58 25.39 20.10
N THR A 38 -6.37 24.32 20.13
CA THR A 38 -7.70 24.34 20.75
C THR A 38 -7.64 24.68 22.24
N LEU A 39 -6.68 24.08 22.99
CA LEU A 39 -6.47 24.38 24.41
C LEU A 39 -6.02 25.82 24.64
N GLY A 40 -5.14 26.34 23.78
CA GLY A 40 -4.71 27.73 23.82
C GLY A 40 -5.88 28.73 23.69
N HIS A 41 -6.83 28.46 22.80
CA HIS A 41 -8.02 29.31 22.59
C HIS A 41 -9.12 29.09 23.63
N ALA A 42 -9.09 28.02 24.41
CA ALA A 42 -10.13 27.73 25.42
C ALA A 42 -10.15 28.70 26.61
N GLY A 43 -9.19 29.61 26.71
CA GLY A 43 -9.11 30.61 27.79
C GLY A 43 -8.77 30.04 29.17
N SER A 44 -8.76 28.71 29.32
CA SER A 44 -8.49 28.03 30.59
C SER A 44 -7.02 28.10 31.06
N LEU A 45 -6.09 28.37 30.15
CA LEU A 45 -4.65 28.39 30.39
C LEU A 45 -4.07 29.80 30.60
N GLY A 46 -4.87 30.87 30.50
CA GLY A 46 -4.41 32.24 30.67
C GLY A 46 -3.16 32.59 29.84
N ALA A 47 -2.11 33.13 30.46
CA ALA A 47 -0.86 33.52 29.81
C ALA A 47 -0.13 32.36 29.08
N LEU A 48 -0.28 31.12 29.54
CA LEU A 48 0.25 29.93 28.85
C LEU A 48 -0.48 29.67 27.53
N GLY A 49 -1.80 29.92 27.49
CA GLY A 49 -2.59 29.82 26.27
C GLY A 49 -2.15 30.84 25.22
N GLU A 50 -1.98 32.10 25.63
CA GLU A 50 -1.48 33.18 24.77
C GLU A 50 -0.07 32.86 24.23
N TRP A 51 0.80 32.33 25.05
CA TRP A 51 2.14 31.90 24.62
C TRP A 51 2.08 30.78 23.59
N LEU A 52 1.23 29.75 23.81
CA LEU A 52 1.03 28.66 22.84
C LEU A 52 0.54 29.19 21.49
N ILE A 53 -0.44 30.10 21.48
CA ILE A 53 -0.94 30.70 20.26
C ILE A 53 0.14 31.53 19.56
N SER A 54 0.94 32.28 20.33
CA SER A 54 2.02 33.11 19.78
C SER A 54 3.15 32.30 19.11
N THR A 55 3.36 31.05 19.51
CA THR A 55 4.32 30.12 18.87
C THR A 55 3.85 29.60 17.52
N GLY A 56 2.60 29.87 17.12
CA GLY A 56 2.02 29.38 15.86
C GLY A 56 1.71 27.89 15.85
N VAL A 57 1.63 27.25 17.05
CA VAL A 57 1.27 25.82 17.16
C VAL A 57 -0.14 25.59 16.65
N GLY A 58 -0.25 24.74 15.66
CA GLY A 58 -1.52 24.39 15.01
C GLY A 58 -1.44 23.12 14.19
N PRO A 59 -2.53 22.71 13.54
CA PRO A 59 -2.51 21.59 12.62
C PRO A 59 -1.61 21.92 11.41
N ILE A 60 -0.99 20.87 10.85
CA ILE A 60 -0.21 21.01 9.62
C ILE A 60 -1.21 21.19 8.47
N THR A 61 -1.10 22.30 7.75
CA THR A 61 -1.95 22.57 6.58
C THR A 61 -1.70 21.53 5.49
N GLY A 62 -2.76 20.87 5.00
CA GLY A 62 -2.67 19.88 3.94
C GLY A 62 -2.17 18.50 4.37
N ASP A 63 -2.13 18.22 5.69
CA ASP A 63 -1.77 16.90 6.25
C ASP A 63 -2.61 15.78 5.62
N PHE A 64 -3.89 16.03 5.40
CA PHE A 64 -4.83 15.08 4.83
C PHE A 64 -4.51 14.75 3.36
N GLU A 65 -4.09 15.74 2.56
CA GLU A 65 -3.71 15.55 1.16
C GLU A 65 -2.44 14.70 1.02
N LEU A 66 -1.46 14.92 1.92
CA LEU A 66 -0.24 14.10 2.00
C LEU A 66 -0.55 12.68 2.47
N LEU A 67 -1.48 12.54 3.43
CA LEU A 67 -1.92 11.24 3.92
C LEU A 67 -2.57 10.42 2.80
N GLU A 68 -3.49 11.00 2.04
CA GLU A 68 -4.16 10.36 0.92
C GLU A 68 -3.16 9.86 -0.13
N ALA A 69 -2.25 10.73 -0.57
CA ALA A 69 -1.23 10.40 -1.55
C ALA A 69 -0.28 9.28 -1.05
N GLY A 70 0.19 9.40 0.20
CA GLY A 70 1.15 8.45 0.75
C GLY A 70 0.54 7.09 1.09
N VAL A 71 -0.71 7.03 1.56
CA VAL A 71 -1.43 5.76 1.79
C VAL A 71 -1.66 5.03 0.48
N ALA A 72 -2.05 5.73 -0.59
CA ALA A 72 -2.21 5.13 -1.92
C ALA A 72 -0.90 4.48 -2.40
N PHE A 73 0.23 5.18 -2.27
CA PHE A 73 1.55 4.61 -2.58
C PHE A 73 1.87 3.39 -1.70
N ALA A 74 1.67 3.48 -0.38
CA ALA A 74 2.02 2.42 0.56
C ALA A 74 1.23 1.12 0.29
N ILE A 75 -0.05 1.22 -0.07
CA ILE A 75 -0.87 0.06 -0.45
C ILE A 75 -0.21 -0.69 -1.61
N PHE A 76 0.15 -0.01 -2.69
CA PHE A 76 0.79 -0.65 -3.84
C PHE A 76 2.21 -1.13 -3.53
N ALA A 77 2.93 -0.46 -2.65
CA ALA A 77 4.28 -0.86 -2.23
C ALA A 77 4.31 -2.16 -1.40
N PHE A 78 3.24 -2.46 -0.64
CA PHE A 78 3.14 -3.71 0.13
C PHE A 78 2.62 -4.90 -0.69
N LEU A 79 1.90 -4.68 -1.79
CA LEU A 79 1.35 -5.77 -2.61
C LEU A 79 2.40 -6.80 -3.06
N PRO A 80 3.62 -6.41 -3.52
CA PRO A 80 4.63 -7.37 -3.95
C PRO A 80 5.00 -8.39 -2.87
N ILE A 81 5.19 -7.95 -1.63
CA ILE A 81 5.64 -8.84 -0.55
C ILE A 81 4.50 -9.74 -0.07
N THR A 82 3.29 -9.20 0.05
CA THR A 82 2.11 -10.00 0.44
C THR A 82 1.80 -11.09 -0.57
N GLN A 83 1.95 -10.79 -1.87
CA GLN A 83 1.73 -11.76 -2.93
C GLN A 83 2.81 -12.86 -2.93
N LEU A 84 4.09 -12.47 -2.80
CA LEU A 84 5.20 -13.42 -2.86
C LEU A 84 5.15 -14.47 -1.73
N TYR A 85 4.76 -14.05 -0.52
CA TYR A 85 4.68 -14.93 0.65
C TYR A 85 3.29 -15.52 0.88
N GLY A 86 2.31 -15.22 0.00
CA GLY A 86 0.93 -15.69 0.16
C GLY A 86 0.29 -15.20 1.46
N ALA A 87 0.70 -14.02 1.95
CA ALA A 87 0.25 -13.45 3.22
C ALA A 87 -1.12 -12.77 3.10
N HIS A 88 -1.94 -13.18 2.13
CA HIS A 88 -3.34 -12.80 2.06
C HIS A 88 -4.14 -13.57 3.10
N ALA A 89 -5.12 -12.92 3.71
CA ALA A 89 -6.02 -13.60 4.64
C ALA A 89 -6.71 -14.78 3.95
N THR A 90 -6.40 -15.99 4.40
CA THR A 90 -6.99 -17.24 3.89
C THR A 90 -7.96 -17.78 4.93
N VAL A 91 -9.14 -18.22 4.47
CA VAL A 91 -10.13 -18.89 5.31
C VAL A 91 -10.13 -20.36 4.92
N ASP A 92 -9.38 -21.17 5.66
CA ASP A 92 -9.15 -22.58 5.34
C ASP A 92 -10.29 -23.53 5.77
N ILE A 93 -11.39 -23.00 6.31
CA ILE A 93 -12.51 -23.79 6.87
C ILE A 93 -13.07 -24.78 5.84
N PHE A 94 -13.17 -24.38 4.56
CA PHE A 94 -13.73 -25.21 3.50
C PHE A 94 -12.65 -25.93 2.67
N THR A 95 -11.43 -25.45 2.66
CA THR A 95 -10.35 -25.97 1.84
C THR A 95 -9.64 -27.18 2.47
N SER A 96 -9.72 -27.30 3.80
CA SER A 96 -9.15 -28.43 4.55
C SER A 96 -9.75 -29.79 4.17
N ALA A 97 -11.00 -29.81 3.69
CA ALA A 97 -11.69 -31.04 3.26
C ALA A 97 -11.40 -31.44 1.80
N LEU A 98 -10.71 -30.59 1.02
CA LEU A 98 -10.44 -30.85 -0.40
C LEU A 98 -9.20 -31.72 -0.62
N PRO A 99 -9.21 -32.61 -1.65
CA PRO A 99 -8.01 -33.34 -2.01
C PRO A 99 -6.89 -32.39 -2.46
N ARG A 100 -5.63 -32.75 -2.18
CA ARG A 100 -4.44 -31.89 -2.46
C ARG A 100 -4.40 -31.33 -3.88
N ARG A 101 -4.89 -32.08 -4.90
CA ARG A 101 -4.91 -31.61 -6.29
C ARG A 101 -5.93 -30.49 -6.51
N ALA A 102 -7.13 -30.63 -5.92
CA ALA A 102 -8.17 -29.61 -6.02
C ALA A 102 -7.75 -28.31 -5.29
N ASN A 103 -7.12 -28.44 -4.11
CA ASN A 103 -6.61 -27.27 -3.39
C ASN A 103 -5.52 -26.52 -4.20
N LYS A 104 -4.58 -27.24 -4.83
CA LYS A 104 -3.57 -26.61 -5.70
C LYS A 104 -4.20 -25.93 -6.91
N ALA A 105 -5.21 -26.53 -7.53
CA ALA A 105 -5.91 -25.94 -8.66
C ALA A 105 -6.67 -24.67 -8.25
N LEU A 106 -7.33 -24.69 -7.09
CA LEU A 106 -8.02 -23.54 -6.52
C LEU A 106 -7.06 -22.38 -6.23
N MET A 107 -5.91 -22.68 -5.61
CA MET A 107 -4.86 -21.69 -5.36
C MET A 107 -4.36 -21.05 -6.65
N ALA A 108 -4.10 -21.84 -7.69
CA ALA A 108 -3.65 -21.32 -8.98
C ALA A 108 -4.73 -20.50 -9.68
N PHE A 109 -5.99 -20.92 -9.59
CA PHE A 109 -7.11 -20.14 -10.13
C PHE A 109 -7.17 -18.74 -9.48
N TRP A 110 -7.15 -18.67 -8.14
CA TRP A 110 -7.18 -17.40 -7.43
C TRP A 110 -5.95 -16.55 -7.70
N GLU A 111 -4.77 -17.16 -7.84
CA GLU A 111 -3.54 -16.47 -8.21
C GLU A 111 -3.66 -15.78 -9.57
N VAL A 112 -4.24 -16.45 -10.56
CA VAL A 112 -4.49 -15.88 -11.90
C VAL A 112 -5.53 -14.76 -11.83
N VAL A 113 -6.60 -14.95 -11.07
CA VAL A 113 -7.63 -13.91 -10.88
C VAL A 113 -7.03 -12.66 -10.22
N LEU A 114 -6.29 -12.82 -9.13
CA LEU A 114 -5.61 -11.70 -8.45
C LEU A 114 -4.62 -10.99 -9.37
N THR A 115 -3.85 -11.75 -10.16
CA THR A 115 -2.93 -11.19 -11.15
C THR A 115 -3.68 -10.34 -12.17
N ALA A 116 -4.80 -10.85 -12.72
CA ALA A 116 -5.60 -10.10 -13.69
C ALA A 116 -6.18 -8.80 -13.08
N VAL A 117 -6.64 -8.86 -11.83
CA VAL A 117 -7.16 -7.69 -11.11
C VAL A 117 -6.05 -6.64 -10.88
N ILE A 118 -4.86 -7.06 -10.44
CA ILE A 118 -3.75 -6.12 -10.19
C ILE A 118 -3.29 -5.46 -11.51
N LEU A 119 -3.23 -6.21 -12.61
CA LEU A 119 -2.91 -5.66 -13.93
C LEU A 119 -3.98 -4.66 -14.39
N LEU A 120 -5.25 -4.96 -14.17
CA LEU A 120 -6.36 -4.06 -14.47
C LEU A 120 -6.27 -2.76 -13.64
N ILE A 121 -5.98 -2.87 -12.34
CA ILE A 121 -5.80 -1.72 -11.46
C ILE A 121 -4.64 -0.86 -11.93
N ALA A 122 -3.49 -1.46 -12.26
CA ALA A 122 -2.33 -0.73 -12.77
C ALA A 122 -2.65 0.01 -14.08
N ALA A 123 -3.37 -0.62 -15.00
CA ALA A 123 -3.82 0.02 -16.25
C ALA A 123 -4.76 1.20 -15.98
N ARG A 124 -5.71 1.05 -15.05
CA ARG A 124 -6.64 2.13 -14.67
C ARG A 124 -5.94 3.26 -13.95
N LEU A 125 -4.95 2.94 -13.12
CA LEU A 125 -4.12 3.94 -12.43
C LEU A 125 -3.32 4.78 -13.43
N TYR A 126 -2.78 4.14 -14.48
CA TYR A 126 -2.10 4.84 -15.57
C TYR A 126 -3.03 5.81 -16.32
N VAL A 127 -4.23 5.35 -16.70
CA VAL A 127 -5.23 6.22 -17.36
C VAL A 127 -5.59 7.39 -16.44
N GLY A 128 -5.87 7.12 -15.15
CA GLY A 128 -6.18 8.18 -14.19
C GLY A 128 -5.03 9.19 -14.02
N MET A 129 -3.77 8.73 -14.06
CA MET A 129 -2.60 9.61 -14.03
C MET A 129 -2.60 10.56 -15.25
N LEU A 130 -2.86 10.04 -16.45
CA LEU A 130 -2.90 10.85 -17.68
C LEU A 130 -4.03 11.88 -17.64
N ASP A 131 -5.20 11.50 -17.15
CA ASP A 131 -6.35 12.41 -17.00
C ASP A 131 -5.99 13.55 -16.05
N LYS A 132 -5.38 13.27 -14.88
CA LYS A 132 -4.95 14.30 -13.93
C LYS A 132 -3.86 15.22 -14.50
N MET A 133 -2.96 14.69 -15.33
CA MET A 133 -1.99 15.51 -16.06
C MET A 133 -2.66 16.43 -17.08
N GLN A 134 -3.60 15.90 -17.87
CA GLN A 134 -4.28 16.64 -18.92
C GLN A 134 -5.08 17.83 -18.36
N TYR A 135 -5.77 17.64 -17.23
CA TYR A 135 -6.59 18.69 -16.61
C TYR A 135 -5.79 19.58 -15.66
N ASN A 136 -4.48 19.35 -15.47
CA ASN A 136 -3.62 20.10 -14.55
C ASN A 136 -4.23 20.24 -13.14
N GLU A 137 -4.88 19.17 -12.66
CA GLU A 137 -5.52 19.19 -11.35
C GLU A 137 -4.49 19.27 -10.24
N THR A 138 -4.75 20.15 -9.26
CA THR A 138 -3.95 20.33 -8.06
C THR A 138 -4.78 20.02 -6.82
N THR A 139 -4.10 19.70 -5.71
CA THR A 139 -4.75 19.56 -4.41
C THR A 139 -5.24 20.92 -3.91
N PHE A 140 -6.21 20.92 -2.98
CA PHE A 140 -6.89 22.14 -2.57
C PHE A 140 -6.03 23.04 -1.68
N LEU A 141 -5.33 22.46 -0.69
CA LEU A 141 -4.58 23.23 0.31
C LEU A 141 -3.11 23.43 -0.09
N LEU A 142 -2.44 22.34 -0.50
CA LEU A 142 -1.01 22.39 -0.85
C LEU A 142 -0.75 22.78 -2.30
N GLN A 143 -1.79 22.77 -3.15
CA GLN A 143 -1.70 23.10 -4.57
C GLN A 143 -0.64 22.31 -5.34
N PHE A 144 -0.27 21.09 -4.87
CA PHE A 144 0.62 20.23 -5.64
C PHE A 144 -0.14 19.43 -6.70
N PRO A 145 0.49 19.12 -7.83
CA PRO A 145 -0.17 18.37 -8.91
C PRO A 145 -0.58 16.96 -8.46
N ILE A 146 -1.87 16.63 -8.56
CA ILE A 146 -2.42 15.33 -8.12
C ILE A 146 -1.78 14.17 -8.88
N TRP A 147 -1.37 14.37 -10.14
CA TRP A 147 -0.75 13.33 -10.94
C TRP A 147 0.56 12.79 -10.33
N TRP A 148 1.24 13.53 -9.43
CA TRP A 148 2.42 13.04 -8.72
C TRP A 148 2.10 11.86 -7.81
N ALA A 149 0.97 11.93 -7.09
CA ALA A 149 0.50 10.83 -6.24
C ALA A 149 0.14 9.60 -7.08
N TYR A 150 -0.53 9.83 -8.22
CA TYR A 150 -0.84 8.77 -9.19
C TYR A 150 0.43 8.15 -9.78
N ALA A 151 1.42 8.95 -10.15
CA ALA A 151 2.68 8.48 -10.71
C ALA A 151 3.47 7.62 -9.70
N ALA A 152 3.58 8.08 -8.45
CA ALA A 152 4.24 7.33 -7.39
C ALA A 152 3.55 5.97 -7.17
N SER A 153 2.22 5.97 -7.05
CA SER A 153 1.42 4.75 -6.89
C SER A 153 1.50 3.84 -8.12
N PHE A 154 1.55 4.41 -9.32
CA PHE A 154 1.72 3.66 -10.56
C PHE A 154 3.08 2.95 -10.62
N VAL A 155 4.17 3.64 -10.26
CA VAL A 155 5.51 3.01 -10.20
C VAL A 155 5.51 1.86 -9.19
N ALA A 156 4.88 2.03 -8.02
CA ALA A 156 4.73 0.95 -7.06
C ALA A 156 3.88 -0.22 -7.61
N SER A 157 2.81 0.09 -8.34
CA SER A 157 1.97 -0.94 -8.98
C SER A 157 2.69 -1.72 -10.08
N LEU A 158 3.62 -1.10 -10.81
CA LEU A 158 4.47 -1.81 -11.79
C LEU A 158 5.37 -2.86 -11.11
N ALA A 159 5.94 -2.52 -9.95
CA ALA A 159 6.69 -3.49 -9.16
C ALA A 159 5.78 -4.65 -8.70
N ALA A 160 4.54 -4.35 -8.29
CA ALA A 160 3.55 -5.37 -7.97
C ALA A 160 3.22 -6.25 -9.19
N CYS A 161 3.01 -5.66 -10.37
CA CYS A 161 2.75 -6.40 -11.62
C CYS A 161 3.86 -7.42 -11.94
N VAL A 162 5.13 -7.03 -11.78
CA VAL A 162 6.26 -7.94 -12.01
C VAL A 162 6.20 -9.13 -11.05
N VAL A 163 5.93 -8.88 -9.77
CA VAL A 163 5.89 -9.94 -8.75
C VAL A 163 4.68 -10.86 -8.94
N VAL A 164 3.48 -10.31 -9.19
CA VAL A 164 2.28 -11.14 -9.36
C VAL A 164 2.36 -12.00 -10.62
N LEU A 165 2.92 -11.49 -11.72
CA LEU A 165 3.16 -12.27 -12.94
C LEU A 165 4.12 -13.43 -12.66
N TYR A 166 5.21 -13.18 -11.92
CA TYR A 166 6.13 -14.23 -11.51
C TYR A 166 5.42 -15.29 -10.66
N CYS A 167 4.62 -14.88 -9.66
CA CYS A 167 3.88 -15.80 -8.79
C CYS A 167 2.86 -16.63 -9.58
N ALA A 168 2.10 -16.03 -10.49
CA ALA A 168 1.15 -16.75 -11.34
C ALA A 168 1.84 -17.80 -12.21
N LEU A 169 2.95 -17.44 -12.88
CA LEU A 169 3.73 -18.39 -13.67
C LEU A 169 4.31 -19.52 -12.82
N ALA A 170 4.82 -19.20 -11.63
CA ALA A 170 5.34 -20.19 -10.69
C ALA A 170 4.24 -21.16 -10.23
N ARG A 171 3.03 -20.68 -9.90
CA ARG A 171 1.89 -21.53 -9.50
C ARG A 171 1.41 -22.44 -10.64
N ILE A 172 1.34 -21.91 -11.85
CA ILE A 172 1.00 -22.73 -13.03
C ILE A 172 2.05 -23.83 -13.26
N ALA A 173 3.35 -23.49 -13.14
CA ALA A 173 4.44 -24.45 -13.24
C ALA A 173 4.40 -25.51 -12.10
N GLU A 174 4.03 -25.12 -10.88
CA GLU A 174 3.82 -26.05 -9.75
C GLU A 174 2.71 -27.05 -10.02
N LEU A 175 1.62 -26.62 -10.67
CA LEU A 175 0.53 -27.52 -11.10
C LEU A 175 1.00 -28.54 -12.14
N ALA A 176 1.81 -28.08 -13.12
CA ALA A 176 2.25 -28.93 -14.22
C ALA A 176 3.38 -29.90 -13.79
N THR A 177 4.32 -29.44 -12.96
CA THR A 177 5.53 -30.22 -12.61
C THR A 177 5.46 -30.92 -11.26
N GLY A 178 4.55 -30.49 -10.39
CA GLY A 178 4.44 -30.98 -9.00
C GLY A 178 5.53 -30.46 -8.04
N ARG A 179 6.50 -29.65 -8.54
CA ARG A 179 7.60 -29.10 -7.74
C ARG A 179 7.20 -27.74 -7.17
N ALA A 180 7.59 -27.44 -5.93
CA ALA A 180 7.38 -26.14 -5.32
C ALA A 180 8.42 -25.12 -5.82
N TYR A 181 7.95 -23.97 -6.34
CA TYR A 181 8.79 -22.88 -6.84
C TYR A 181 8.69 -21.62 -5.97
N LEU A 182 7.61 -21.47 -5.21
CA LEU A 182 7.38 -20.32 -4.32
C LEU A 182 7.77 -20.66 -2.88
N PRO A 183 8.15 -19.66 -2.07
CA PRO A 183 8.35 -19.85 -0.64
C PRO A 183 7.06 -20.42 -0.02
N HIS A 184 7.18 -21.38 0.88
CA HIS A 184 6.02 -21.88 1.63
C HIS A 184 5.46 -20.74 2.47
N SER A 185 4.15 -20.51 2.38
CA SER A 185 3.48 -19.61 3.29
C SER A 185 3.57 -20.18 4.70
N GLU A 186 4.13 -19.44 5.65
CA GLU A 186 4.24 -19.87 7.06
C GLU A 186 2.88 -20.09 7.73
N GLY A 187 1.77 -19.74 7.07
CA GLY A 187 0.40 -19.97 7.57
C GLY A 187 -0.18 -21.36 7.34
N ALA A 188 0.53 -22.28 6.67
CA ALA A 188 0.03 -23.62 6.36
C ALA A 188 0.53 -24.72 7.31
N SER A 189 1.15 -24.37 8.45
CA SER A 189 1.67 -25.30 9.44
C SER A 189 0.97 -25.16 10.79
N HIS A 190 -0.32 -25.45 10.83
CA HIS A 190 -1.03 -25.81 12.06
C HIS A 190 -1.94 -27.02 11.80
#